data_44c9496449313e715c997ab3544a86bd
#
_entry.id   44c9496449313e715c997ab3544a86bd
#
_cell.length_a   1.000
_cell.length_b   1.000
_cell.length_c   1.000
_cell.angle_alpha   90.00
_cell.angle_beta   90.00
_cell.angle_gamma   90.00
#
_symmetry.space_group_name_H-M   'P 1'
#
loop_
_entity.id
_entity.type
_entity.pdbx_description
1 polymer ?
#
loop_
_entity_poly.entity_id
_entity_poly.type
_entity_poly.pdbx_seq_one_letter_code
_entity_poly.pdbx_strand_id
1 'polypeptide(L)'
;MVIYMSIQEKLIKWYEVNKRDLPFRDIKDPYKIWVSEIMLQQTTVTAVIPYYKRFIERFPDIETLANATIEEVYKYWEGLGYYRRALHLHKSANLMKDTFPKEYKDILALIGVGPYTASAIMSFAYHKPYIAVDGNALRVLSRLYAIEENIALNKTVKTITDIGNQLVIGYDSAKINQGIMDFANAVCLPVHPHCNECPLQKECIAYLTNKQDVLPINIKKVNKKSLSYITGIVVY
;
A
#
# COMPACT_ATOMS: atom_id res chain seq x y z
N MET A 1 -21.58 -14.90 29.33
CA MET A 1 -21.84 -14.09 28.14
C MET A 1 -20.62 -14.24 27.21
N VAL A 2 -20.76 -14.96 26.11
CA VAL A 2 -19.64 -15.12 25.15
C VAL A 2 -19.58 -13.82 24.34
N ILE A 3 -18.55 -13.02 24.55
CA ILE A 3 -18.32 -11.80 23.74
C ILE A 3 -17.77 -12.27 22.40
N TYR A 4 -18.57 -12.19 21.36
CA TYR A 4 -18.11 -12.45 19.98
C TYR A 4 -17.33 -11.24 19.49
N MET A 5 -16.04 -11.42 19.25
CA MET A 5 -15.19 -10.40 18.63
C MET A 5 -15.58 -10.20 17.16
N SER A 6 -15.68 -8.95 16.74
CA SER A 6 -15.87 -8.58 15.32
C SER A 6 -14.63 -8.93 14.48
N ILE A 7 -14.78 -8.91 13.15
CA ILE A 7 -13.66 -9.09 12.20
C ILE A 7 -12.56 -8.07 12.48
N GLN A 8 -12.94 -6.82 12.73
CA GLN A 8 -12.03 -5.71 13.00
C GLN A 8 -11.23 -5.95 14.28
N GLU A 9 -11.88 -6.34 15.36
CA GLU A 9 -11.23 -6.63 16.65
C GLU A 9 -10.26 -7.80 16.55
N LYS A 10 -10.63 -8.86 15.81
CA LYS A 10 -9.75 -10.01 15.55
C LYS A 10 -8.51 -9.61 14.76
N LEU A 11 -8.70 -8.79 13.71
CA LEU A 11 -7.60 -8.32 12.87
C LEU A 11 -6.66 -7.38 13.64
N ILE A 12 -7.21 -6.43 14.41
CA ILE A 12 -6.42 -5.52 15.26
C ILE A 12 -5.64 -6.31 16.30
N LYS A 13 -6.28 -7.26 17.00
CA LYS A 13 -5.61 -8.10 18.00
C LYS A 13 -4.50 -8.93 17.39
N TRP A 14 -4.74 -9.52 16.21
CA TRP A 14 -3.71 -10.26 15.50
C TRP A 14 -2.53 -9.34 15.11
N TYR A 15 -2.82 -8.15 14.59
CA TYR A 15 -1.81 -7.17 14.22
C TYR A 15 -0.95 -6.73 15.41
N GLU A 16 -1.54 -6.45 16.55
CA GLU A 16 -0.82 -6.02 17.76
C GLU A 16 0.22 -7.04 18.24
N VAL A 17 -0.04 -8.32 18.01
CA VAL A 17 0.88 -9.42 18.37
C VAL A 17 1.91 -9.71 17.29
N ASN A 18 1.54 -9.55 16.00
CA ASN A 18 2.33 -10.05 14.87
C ASN A 18 2.93 -8.94 14.00
N LYS A 19 2.72 -7.66 14.33
CA LYS A 19 3.19 -6.54 13.51
C LYS A 19 4.71 -6.58 13.34
N ARG A 20 5.16 -6.27 12.12
CA ARG A 20 6.57 -6.13 11.82
C ARG A 20 7.13 -4.83 12.42
N ASP A 21 8.32 -4.89 13.01
CA ASP A 21 9.06 -3.70 13.43
C ASP A 21 9.70 -3.05 12.20
N LEU A 22 9.15 -1.91 11.78
CA LEU A 22 9.60 -1.17 10.59
C LEU A 22 9.80 0.31 10.93
N PRO A 23 10.86 0.97 10.42
CA PRO A 23 11.20 2.35 10.79
C PRO A 23 10.17 3.39 10.33
N PHE A 24 9.22 3.01 9.49
CA PHE A 24 8.11 3.84 9.00
C PHE A 24 6.75 3.40 9.56
N ARG A 25 6.74 2.56 10.62
CA ARG A 25 5.55 2.16 11.37
C ARG A 25 5.44 2.98 12.66
N ASP A 26 4.24 3.05 13.20
CA ASP A 26 3.94 3.79 14.43
C ASP A 26 4.34 5.29 14.37
N ILE A 27 4.45 5.86 13.15
CA ILE A 27 4.72 7.27 12.89
C ILE A 27 3.40 7.99 12.58
N LYS A 28 3.28 9.24 13.04
CA LYS A 28 2.12 10.11 12.76
C LYS A 28 2.45 11.28 11.82
N ASP A 29 3.72 11.44 11.46
CA ASP A 29 4.18 12.50 10.58
C ASP A 29 3.78 12.19 9.13
N PRO A 30 2.89 12.97 8.50
CA PRO A 30 2.40 12.70 7.15
C PRO A 30 3.49 12.78 6.09
N TYR A 31 4.51 13.63 6.27
CA TYR A 31 5.66 13.71 5.38
C TYR A 31 6.46 12.41 5.39
N LYS A 32 6.80 11.89 6.56
CA LYS A 32 7.58 10.66 6.72
C LYS A 32 6.83 9.44 6.20
N ILE A 33 5.51 9.40 6.43
CA ILE A 33 4.63 8.37 5.87
C ILE A 33 4.60 8.46 4.34
N TRP A 34 4.42 9.66 3.78
CA TRP A 34 4.42 9.88 2.34
C TRP A 34 5.73 9.42 1.68
N VAL A 35 6.88 9.79 2.26
CA VAL A 35 8.20 9.34 1.76
C VAL A 35 8.28 7.81 1.74
N SER A 36 7.89 7.13 2.82
CA SER A 36 7.93 5.67 2.88
C SER A 36 6.99 5.03 1.85
N GLU A 37 5.76 5.54 1.70
CA GLU A 37 4.78 5.01 0.74
C GLU A 37 5.26 5.18 -0.72
N ILE A 38 5.90 6.30 -1.05
CA ILE A 38 6.50 6.48 -2.38
C ILE A 38 7.71 5.55 -2.59
N MET A 39 8.55 5.34 -1.57
CA MET A 39 9.69 4.41 -1.66
C MET A 39 9.24 2.94 -1.80
N LEU A 40 8.12 2.57 -1.19
CA LEU A 40 7.56 1.22 -1.25
C LEU A 40 6.86 0.89 -2.59
N GLN A 41 6.60 1.89 -3.44
CA GLN A 41 6.03 1.62 -4.77
C GLN A 41 7.00 0.74 -5.58
N GLN A 42 6.57 -0.49 -5.91
CA GLN A 42 7.35 -1.47 -6.70
C GLN A 42 8.73 -1.85 -6.10
N THR A 43 8.91 -1.65 -4.79
CA THR A 43 10.14 -1.98 -4.08
C THR A 43 9.79 -2.75 -2.81
N THR A 44 10.58 -3.78 -2.48
CA THR A 44 10.34 -4.59 -1.28
C THR A 44 10.64 -3.80 0.00
N VAL A 45 9.91 -4.13 1.08
CA VAL A 45 10.08 -3.49 2.39
C VAL A 45 11.54 -3.55 2.86
N THR A 46 12.18 -4.72 2.76
CA THR A 46 13.57 -4.92 3.19
C THR A 46 14.54 -4.01 2.44
N ALA A 47 14.34 -3.85 1.13
CA ALA A 47 15.17 -2.97 0.32
C ALA A 47 14.99 -1.49 0.68
N VAL A 48 13.77 -1.07 1.05
CA VAL A 48 13.46 0.35 1.36
C VAL A 48 14.08 0.81 2.67
N ILE A 49 14.18 -0.04 3.68
CA ILE A 49 14.60 0.36 5.04
C ILE A 49 15.89 1.21 5.10
N PRO A 50 17.02 0.80 4.50
CA PRO A 50 18.26 1.60 4.57
C PRO A 50 18.13 2.93 3.83
N TYR A 51 17.39 2.96 2.71
CA TYR A 51 17.18 4.19 1.94
C TYR A 51 16.29 5.17 2.68
N TYR A 52 15.21 4.69 3.29
CA TYR A 52 14.31 5.52 4.08
C TYR A 52 15.05 6.19 5.26
N LYS A 53 15.84 5.43 6.02
CA LYS A 53 16.60 5.97 7.16
C LYS A 53 17.54 7.11 6.73
N ARG A 54 18.40 6.88 5.73
CA ARG A 54 19.34 7.91 5.27
C ARG A 54 18.63 9.10 4.59
N PHE A 55 17.49 8.86 3.93
CA PHE A 55 16.72 9.92 3.29
C PHE A 55 16.06 10.84 4.30
N ILE A 56 15.42 10.30 5.35
CA ILE A 56 14.80 11.07 6.42
C ILE A 56 15.84 11.78 7.29
N GLU A 57 17.02 11.19 7.46
CA GLU A 57 18.14 11.85 8.15
C GLU A 57 18.59 13.12 7.40
N ARG A 58 18.69 13.06 6.07
CA ARG A 58 19.09 14.23 5.26
C ARG A 58 17.96 15.22 5.00
N PHE A 59 16.75 14.70 4.80
CA PHE A 59 15.55 15.49 4.51
C PHE A 59 14.49 15.19 5.57
N PRO A 60 14.61 15.76 6.78
CA PRO A 60 13.72 15.44 7.91
C PRO A 60 12.29 15.96 7.73
N ASP A 61 12.08 16.94 6.85
CA ASP A 61 10.84 17.63 6.60
C ASP A 61 10.68 18.09 5.14
N ILE A 62 9.50 18.62 4.82
CA ILE A 62 9.15 19.07 3.47
C ILE A 62 10.03 20.24 3.02
N GLU A 63 10.30 21.17 3.91
CA GLU A 63 11.05 22.40 3.60
C GLU A 63 12.47 22.04 3.20
N THR A 64 13.13 21.18 3.95
CA THR A 64 14.48 20.69 3.66
C THR A 64 14.52 19.96 2.30
N LEU A 65 13.51 19.14 2.01
CA LEU A 65 13.41 18.46 0.73
C LEU A 65 13.12 19.43 -0.43
N ALA A 66 12.25 20.40 -0.23
CA ALA A 66 11.90 21.40 -1.25
C ALA A 66 13.09 22.30 -1.61
N ASN A 67 13.91 22.67 -0.62
CA ASN A 67 15.09 23.52 -0.82
C ASN A 67 16.32 22.78 -1.36
N ALA A 68 16.29 21.44 -1.43
CA ALA A 68 17.39 20.66 -1.98
C ALA A 68 17.44 20.74 -3.52
N THR A 69 18.61 20.51 -4.12
CA THR A 69 18.67 20.32 -5.57
C THR A 69 18.20 18.91 -5.94
N ILE A 70 17.73 18.73 -7.17
CA ILE A 70 17.28 17.40 -7.61
C ILE A 70 18.46 16.41 -7.69
N GLU A 71 19.65 16.87 -7.97
CA GLU A 71 20.89 16.06 -7.98
C GLU A 71 21.18 15.53 -6.58
N GLU A 72 20.99 16.36 -5.57
CA GLU A 72 21.14 15.93 -4.16
C GLU A 72 20.08 14.89 -3.78
N VAL A 73 18.83 15.10 -4.15
CA VAL A 73 17.76 14.11 -3.92
C VAL A 73 18.08 12.78 -4.60
N TYR A 74 18.58 12.81 -5.85
CA TYR A 74 18.99 11.60 -6.57
C TYR A 74 20.15 10.88 -5.89
N LYS A 75 21.13 11.58 -5.31
CA LYS A 75 22.23 10.99 -4.55
C LYS A 75 21.73 10.14 -3.38
N TYR A 76 20.73 10.61 -2.64
CA TYR A 76 20.15 9.87 -1.52
C TYR A 76 19.15 8.78 -1.95
N TRP A 77 18.74 8.79 -3.22
CA TRP A 77 17.87 7.78 -3.84
C TRP A 77 18.64 6.70 -4.60
N GLU A 78 19.94 6.93 -4.87
CA GLU A 78 20.78 6.08 -5.70
C GLU A 78 20.77 4.63 -5.21
N GLY A 79 20.49 3.70 -6.15
CA GLY A 79 20.37 2.27 -5.89
C GLY A 79 18.95 1.77 -5.57
N LEU A 80 17.98 2.64 -5.23
CA LEU A 80 16.59 2.25 -4.99
C LEU A 80 15.81 1.98 -6.29
N GLY A 81 16.26 2.55 -7.41
CA GLY A 81 15.60 2.43 -8.71
C GLY A 81 14.36 3.32 -8.86
N TYR A 82 13.76 3.26 -10.06
CA TYR A 82 12.56 4.03 -10.37
C TYR A 82 12.68 5.53 -10.02
N TYR A 83 13.73 6.19 -10.46
CA TYR A 83 14.10 7.59 -10.13
C TYR A 83 13.00 8.62 -10.38
N ARG A 84 12.03 8.29 -11.23
CA ARG A 84 10.86 9.12 -11.45
C ARG A 84 10.06 9.37 -10.16
N ARG A 85 10.11 8.44 -9.19
CA ARG A 85 9.48 8.61 -7.88
C ARG A 85 10.18 9.70 -7.06
N ALA A 86 11.52 9.72 -7.06
CA ALA A 86 12.29 10.77 -6.40
C ALA A 86 11.97 12.16 -7.00
N LEU A 87 11.92 12.24 -8.35
CA LEU A 87 11.53 13.47 -9.04
C LEU A 87 10.11 13.94 -8.66
N HIS A 88 9.15 13.01 -8.59
CA HIS A 88 7.78 13.33 -8.20
C HIS A 88 7.71 13.81 -6.75
N LEU A 89 8.46 13.17 -5.85
CA LEU A 89 8.55 13.53 -4.45
C LEU A 89 9.11 14.95 -4.29
N HIS A 90 10.22 15.26 -4.93
CA HIS A 90 10.83 16.59 -4.91
C HIS A 90 9.91 17.67 -5.52
N LYS A 91 9.29 17.40 -6.69
CA LYS A 91 8.34 18.35 -7.29
C LYS A 91 7.13 18.61 -6.39
N SER A 92 6.59 17.59 -5.75
CA SER A 92 5.48 17.76 -4.81
C SER A 92 5.88 18.53 -3.56
N ALA A 93 7.09 18.30 -3.02
CA ALA A 93 7.62 19.09 -1.90
C ALA A 93 7.70 20.58 -2.26
N ASN A 94 8.20 20.92 -3.44
CA ASN A 94 8.24 22.30 -3.93
C ASN A 94 6.85 22.94 -4.09
N LEU A 95 5.82 22.17 -4.43
CA LEU A 95 4.44 22.67 -4.51
C LEU A 95 3.82 22.90 -3.13
N MET A 96 4.13 22.05 -2.17
CA MET A 96 3.62 22.13 -0.79
C MET A 96 4.34 23.20 0.04
N LYS A 97 5.60 23.49 -0.28
CA LYS A 97 6.51 24.38 0.45
C LYS A 97 6.83 23.87 1.85
N ASP A 98 5.98 24.17 2.84
CA ASP A 98 6.21 23.92 4.27
C ASP A 98 5.11 23.10 4.95
N THR A 99 3.93 23.00 4.31
CA THR A 99 2.76 22.37 4.96
C THR A 99 2.22 21.19 4.15
N PHE A 100 2.16 20.01 4.79
CA PHE A 100 1.54 18.83 4.18
C PHE A 100 0.01 18.96 4.14
N PRO A 101 -0.65 18.65 3.00
CA PRO A 101 -2.09 18.75 2.87
C PRO A 101 -2.82 17.76 3.81
N LYS A 102 -4.00 18.17 4.32
CA LYS A 102 -4.79 17.40 5.28
C LYS A 102 -6.04 16.78 4.68
N GLU A 103 -6.44 17.20 3.49
CA GLU A 103 -7.63 16.70 2.82
C GLU A 103 -7.27 15.66 1.76
N TYR A 104 -8.08 14.61 1.66
CA TYR A 104 -7.84 13.50 0.72
C TYR A 104 -7.63 13.98 -0.72
N LYS A 105 -8.47 14.93 -1.20
CA LYS A 105 -8.39 15.47 -2.56
C LYS A 105 -7.06 16.18 -2.83
N ASP A 106 -6.54 16.89 -1.84
CA ASP A 106 -5.30 17.67 -1.99
C ASP A 106 -4.08 16.74 -1.93
N ILE A 107 -4.12 15.68 -1.10
CA ILE A 107 -3.10 14.63 -1.10
C ILE A 107 -3.11 13.86 -2.43
N LEU A 108 -4.29 13.52 -2.95
CA LEU A 108 -4.42 12.82 -4.23
C LEU A 108 -3.92 13.66 -5.42
N ALA A 109 -3.92 14.98 -5.30
CA ALA A 109 -3.41 15.89 -6.33
C ALA A 109 -1.87 15.97 -6.37
N LEU A 110 -1.16 15.46 -5.37
CA LEU A 110 0.30 15.39 -5.35
C LEU A 110 0.82 14.49 -6.47
N ILE A 111 1.93 14.92 -7.10
CA ILE A 111 2.51 14.19 -8.23
C ILE A 111 3.01 12.81 -7.78
N GLY A 112 2.55 11.75 -8.44
CA GLY A 112 2.93 10.37 -8.13
C GLY A 112 2.14 9.73 -6.98
N VAL A 113 1.15 10.44 -6.43
CA VAL A 113 0.21 9.92 -5.43
C VAL A 113 -1.04 9.40 -6.12
N GLY A 114 -1.35 8.14 -5.90
CA GLY A 114 -2.59 7.49 -6.34
C GLY A 114 -3.58 7.28 -5.17
N PRO A 115 -4.78 6.72 -5.47
CA PRO A 115 -5.80 6.47 -4.44
C PRO A 115 -5.29 5.65 -3.25
N TYR A 116 -4.46 4.61 -3.50
CA TYR A 116 -3.83 3.83 -2.45
C TYR A 116 -2.99 4.70 -1.51
N THR A 117 -2.01 5.45 -2.07
CA THR A 117 -1.10 6.28 -1.27
C THR A 117 -1.85 7.38 -0.52
N ALA A 118 -2.85 8.02 -1.15
CA ALA A 118 -3.69 9.01 -0.48
C ALA A 118 -4.47 8.40 0.69
N SER A 119 -5.09 7.23 0.51
CA SER A 119 -5.80 6.52 1.58
C SER A 119 -4.86 6.07 2.71
N ALA A 120 -3.66 5.59 2.39
CA ALA A 120 -2.65 5.21 3.37
C ALA A 120 -2.26 6.41 4.24
N ILE A 121 -1.97 7.56 3.63
CA ILE A 121 -1.63 8.79 4.37
C ILE A 121 -2.82 9.23 5.25
N MET A 122 -4.03 9.27 4.70
CA MET A 122 -5.23 9.63 5.47
C MET A 122 -5.45 8.71 6.67
N SER A 123 -5.20 7.42 6.50
CA SER A 123 -5.35 6.43 7.55
C SER A 123 -4.21 6.52 8.58
N PHE A 124 -2.95 6.53 8.14
CA PHE A 124 -1.78 6.39 9.02
C PHE A 124 -1.43 7.68 9.77
N ALA A 125 -1.52 8.83 9.07
CA ALA A 125 -1.17 10.12 9.66
C ALA A 125 -2.36 10.80 10.34
N TYR A 126 -3.54 10.73 9.72
CA TYR A 126 -4.71 11.50 10.15
C TYR A 126 -5.80 10.66 10.82
N HIS A 127 -5.61 9.34 10.94
CA HIS A 127 -6.56 8.39 11.54
C HIS A 127 -7.97 8.49 10.95
N LYS A 128 -8.05 8.85 9.65
CA LYS A 128 -9.33 8.93 8.94
C LYS A 128 -9.76 7.57 8.41
N PRO A 129 -11.05 7.27 8.32
CA PRO A 129 -11.57 5.96 7.95
C PRO A 129 -11.44 5.68 6.45
N TYR A 130 -10.22 5.60 5.96
CA TYR A 130 -9.88 5.22 4.59
C TYR A 130 -9.20 3.86 4.56
N ILE A 131 -9.64 3.01 3.64
CA ILE A 131 -8.94 1.76 3.32
C ILE A 131 -7.91 1.98 2.22
N ALA A 132 -6.68 1.54 2.44
CA ALA A 132 -5.60 1.55 1.46
C ALA A 132 -5.62 0.23 0.69
N VAL A 133 -6.22 0.23 -0.51
CA VAL A 133 -6.41 -0.99 -1.30
C VAL A 133 -5.21 -1.21 -2.23
N ASP A 134 -4.34 -2.14 -1.84
CA ASP A 134 -3.27 -2.72 -2.65
C ASP A 134 -3.60 -4.17 -3.08
N GLY A 135 -2.66 -4.87 -3.70
CA GLY A 135 -2.82 -6.28 -4.06
C GLY A 135 -3.09 -7.19 -2.86
N ASN A 136 -2.59 -6.85 -1.67
CA ASN A 136 -2.83 -7.59 -0.44
C ASN A 136 -4.27 -7.39 0.05
N ALA A 137 -4.71 -6.15 0.12
CA ALA A 137 -6.07 -5.81 0.51
C ALA A 137 -7.10 -6.41 -0.48
N LEU A 138 -6.83 -6.32 -1.80
CA LEU A 138 -7.66 -6.98 -2.81
C LEU A 138 -7.80 -8.48 -2.53
N ARG A 139 -6.70 -9.17 -2.21
CA ARG A 139 -6.73 -10.62 -1.94
C ARG A 139 -7.49 -10.94 -0.66
N VAL A 140 -7.15 -10.28 0.45
CA VAL A 140 -7.77 -10.55 1.75
C VAL A 140 -9.26 -10.27 1.72
N LEU A 141 -9.67 -9.10 1.21
CA LEU A 141 -11.07 -8.69 1.17
C LEU A 141 -11.87 -9.53 0.17
N SER A 142 -11.30 -9.89 -1.00
CA SER A 142 -11.98 -10.80 -1.93
C SER A 142 -12.24 -12.16 -1.31
N ARG A 143 -11.31 -12.72 -0.54
CA ARG A 143 -11.51 -14.00 0.16
C ARG A 143 -12.48 -13.87 1.31
N LEU A 144 -12.34 -12.83 2.13
CA LEU A 144 -13.19 -12.62 3.29
C LEU A 144 -14.68 -12.53 2.91
N TYR A 145 -14.97 -11.82 1.82
CA TYR A 145 -16.35 -11.56 1.36
C TYR A 145 -16.75 -12.37 0.11
N ALA A 146 -15.92 -13.32 -0.32
CA ALA A 146 -16.11 -14.15 -1.51
C ALA A 146 -16.44 -13.35 -2.78
N ILE A 147 -15.65 -12.31 -3.06
CA ILE A 147 -15.82 -11.49 -4.27
C ILE A 147 -15.24 -12.25 -5.46
N GLU A 148 -16.11 -12.71 -6.36
CA GLU A 148 -15.78 -13.56 -7.50
C GLU A 148 -15.54 -12.78 -8.80
N GLU A 149 -15.77 -11.48 -8.79
CA GLU A 149 -15.48 -10.62 -9.92
C GLU A 149 -13.97 -10.42 -10.09
N ASN A 150 -13.58 -10.24 -11.35
CA ASN A 150 -12.17 -10.03 -11.69
C ASN A 150 -11.62 -8.73 -11.06
N ILE A 151 -10.65 -8.85 -10.14
CA ILE A 151 -10.01 -7.72 -9.44
C ILE A 151 -9.16 -6.82 -10.36
N ALA A 152 -8.90 -7.22 -11.62
CA ALA A 152 -8.27 -6.35 -12.60
C ALA A 152 -9.23 -5.26 -13.15
N LEU A 153 -10.53 -5.33 -12.84
CA LEU A 153 -11.53 -4.36 -13.28
C LEU A 153 -11.68 -3.23 -12.27
N ASN A 154 -11.65 -1.99 -12.72
CA ASN A 154 -11.84 -0.81 -11.86
C ASN A 154 -13.15 -0.85 -11.05
N LYS A 155 -14.22 -1.40 -11.63
CA LYS A 155 -15.49 -1.58 -10.93
C LYS A 155 -15.34 -2.47 -9.70
N THR A 156 -14.65 -3.61 -9.84
CA THR A 156 -14.41 -4.55 -8.74
C THR A 156 -13.51 -3.94 -7.67
N VAL A 157 -12.44 -3.23 -8.08
CA VAL A 157 -11.58 -2.48 -7.15
C VAL A 157 -12.40 -1.46 -6.35
N LYS A 158 -13.30 -0.73 -7.01
CA LYS A 158 -14.20 0.22 -6.34
C LYS A 158 -15.10 -0.48 -5.33
N THR A 159 -15.76 -1.58 -5.69
CA THR A 159 -16.59 -2.37 -4.76
C THR A 159 -15.81 -2.82 -3.54
N ILE A 160 -14.59 -3.35 -3.72
CA ILE A 160 -13.71 -3.77 -2.62
C ILE A 160 -13.31 -2.57 -1.75
N THR A 161 -13.04 -1.42 -2.36
CA THR A 161 -12.75 -0.18 -1.64
C THR A 161 -13.93 0.27 -0.79
N ASP A 162 -15.12 0.23 -1.33
CA ASP A 162 -16.34 0.62 -0.60
C ASP A 162 -16.59 -0.31 0.60
N ILE A 163 -16.42 -1.63 0.42
CA ILE A 163 -16.49 -2.63 1.51
C ILE A 163 -15.40 -2.36 2.56
N GLY A 164 -14.16 -2.14 2.13
CA GLY A 164 -13.06 -1.87 3.03
C GLY A 164 -13.21 -0.56 3.80
N ASN A 165 -13.79 0.49 3.19
CA ASN A 165 -14.10 1.73 3.89
C ASN A 165 -15.15 1.51 4.98
N GLN A 166 -16.14 0.66 4.76
CA GLN A 166 -17.10 0.28 5.82
C GLN A 166 -16.42 -0.50 6.95
N LEU A 167 -15.44 -1.36 6.61
CA LEU A 167 -14.71 -2.15 7.59
C LEU A 167 -13.91 -1.30 8.60
N VAL A 168 -13.42 -0.13 8.19
CA VAL A 168 -12.60 0.74 9.04
C VAL A 168 -13.39 1.76 9.86
N ILE A 169 -14.70 1.93 9.62
CA ILE A 169 -15.54 2.87 10.35
C ILE A 169 -15.64 2.46 11.83
N GLY A 170 -15.36 3.40 12.73
CA GLY A 170 -15.44 3.18 14.18
C GLY A 170 -14.26 2.46 14.80
N TYR A 171 -13.25 2.12 14.00
CA TYR A 171 -12.03 1.43 14.45
C TYR A 171 -10.76 2.21 14.07
N ASP A 172 -9.62 1.78 14.57
CA ASP A 172 -8.31 2.32 14.17
C ASP A 172 -7.98 1.87 12.74
N SER A 173 -8.23 2.77 11.79
CA SER A 173 -8.02 2.51 10.37
C SER A 173 -6.55 2.20 10.04
N ALA A 174 -5.60 2.79 10.76
CA ALA A 174 -4.18 2.53 10.58
C ALA A 174 -3.83 1.08 10.96
N LYS A 175 -4.31 0.61 12.11
CA LYS A 175 -4.10 -0.78 12.55
C LYS A 175 -4.77 -1.79 11.62
N ILE A 176 -5.97 -1.49 11.12
CA ILE A 176 -6.67 -2.39 10.17
C ILE A 176 -5.91 -2.46 8.85
N ASN A 177 -5.52 -1.34 8.25
CA ASN A 177 -4.78 -1.32 6.99
C ASN A 177 -3.44 -2.04 7.10
N GLN A 178 -2.63 -1.68 8.10
CA GLN A 178 -1.34 -2.31 8.33
C GLN A 178 -1.50 -3.78 8.73
N GLY A 179 -2.55 -4.10 9.48
CA GLY A 179 -2.94 -5.45 9.82
C GLY A 179 -3.24 -6.29 8.58
N ILE A 180 -4.03 -5.79 7.64
CA ILE A 180 -4.31 -6.47 6.36
C ILE A 180 -3.03 -6.72 5.58
N MET A 181 -2.11 -5.75 5.50
CA MET A 181 -0.85 -5.89 4.79
C MET A 181 0.05 -6.98 5.40
N ASP A 182 0.19 -7.01 6.72
CA ASP A 182 1.01 -8.00 7.41
C ASP A 182 0.33 -9.38 7.40
N PHE A 183 -0.97 -9.44 7.64
CA PHE A 183 -1.79 -10.64 7.61
C PHE A 183 -1.77 -11.33 6.23
N ALA A 184 -1.82 -10.54 5.17
CA ALA A 184 -1.73 -11.04 3.80
C ALA A 184 -0.39 -11.72 3.50
N ASN A 185 0.68 -11.31 4.17
CA ASN A 185 2.02 -11.88 3.98
C ASN A 185 2.37 -13.00 4.95
N ALA A 186 1.64 -13.14 6.06
CA ALA A 186 1.89 -14.16 7.09
C ALA A 186 0.87 -15.31 7.06
N VAL A 187 -0.40 -15.00 6.79
CA VAL A 187 -1.51 -15.96 6.92
C VAL A 187 -2.27 -16.14 5.59
N CYS A 188 -2.80 -15.04 5.03
CA CYS A 188 -3.61 -15.08 3.82
C CYS A 188 -2.74 -15.03 2.56
N LEU A 189 -1.84 -16.01 2.41
CA LEU A 189 -0.87 -16.09 1.31
C LEU A 189 -1.54 -16.19 -0.06
N PRO A 190 -0.86 -15.75 -1.16
CA PRO A 190 -1.38 -15.89 -2.53
C PRO A 190 -1.69 -17.34 -2.90
N VAL A 191 -0.79 -18.25 -2.53
CA VAL A 191 -0.87 -19.69 -2.78
C VAL A 191 -0.77 -20.39 -1.43
N HIS A 192 -1.58 -21.43 -1.20
CA HIS A 192 -1.63 -22.20 0.04
C HIS A 192 -1.76 -21.33 1.31
N PRO A 193 -2.86 -20.56 1.46
CA PRO A 193 -3.06 -19.73 2.65
C PRO A 193 -3.17 -20.59 3.92
N HIS A 194 -2.64 -20.10 5.02
CA HIS A 194 -2.65 -20.78 6.33
C HIS A 194 -4.01 -20.66 7.02
N CYS A 195 -5.07 -21.17 6.37
CA CYS A 195 -6.45 -21.01 6.84
C CYS A 195 -6.70 -21.63 8.21
N ASN A 196 -5.98 -22.71 8.57
CA ASN A 196 -6.13 -23.38 9.87
C ASN A 196 -5.64 -22.54 11.05
N GLU A 197 -4.73 -21.59 10.81
CA GLU A 197 -4.18 -20.66 11.80
C GLU A 197 -4.86 -19.27 11.70
N CYS A 198 -5.82 -19.11 10.79
CA CYS A 198 -6.44 -17.83 10.49
C CYS A 198 -7.45 -17.42 11.56
N PRO A 199 -7.27 -16.28 12.25
CA PRO A 199 -8.24 -15.79 13.22
C PRO A 199 -9.60 -15.43 12.62
N LEU A 200 -9.65 -15.22 11.29
CA LEU A 200 -10.86 -14.89 10.54
C LEU A 200 -11.48 -16.11 9.82
N GLN A 201 -11.02 -17.33 10.12
CA GLN A 201 -11.45 -18.55 9.43
C GLN A 201 -12.99 -18.71 9.43
N LYS A 202 -13.60 -18.47 10.60
CA LYS A 202 -15.05 -18.66 10.79
C LYS A 202 -15.92 -17.62 10.09
N GLU A 203 -15.36 -16.46 9.78
CA GLU A 203 -16.03 -15.36 9.08
C GLU A 203 -15.65 -15.30 7.60
N CYS A 204 -14.63 -16.05 7.18
CA CYS A 204 -14.14 -16.01 5.81
C CYS A 204 -15.05 -16.84 4.88
N ILE A 205 -15.84 -16.15 4.05
CA ILE A 205 -16.79 -16.80 3.16
C ILE A 205 -16.07 -17.69 2.14
N ALA A 206 -14.92 -17.27 1.63
CA ALA A 206 -14.15 -18.10 0.71
C ALA A 206 -13.69 -19.43 1.36
N TYR A 207 -13.30 -19.43 2.63
CA TYR A 207 -12.95 -20.65 3.34
C TYR A 207 -14.18 -21.55 3.55
N LEU A 208 -15.29 -20.99 4.01
CA LEU A 208 -16.54 -21.71 4.25
C LEU A 208 -17.15 -22.33 2.96
N THR A 209 -16.80 -21.76 1.80
CA THR A 209 -17.28 -22.21 0.49
C THR A 209 -16.19 -22.91 -0.36
N ASN A 210 -15.02 -23.23 0.25
CA ASN A 210 -13.87 -23.87 -0.41
C ASN A 210 -13.34 -23.10 -1.64
N LYS A 211 -13.38 -21.75 -1.60
CA LYS A 211 -12.91 -20.87 -2.70
C LYS A 211 -11.60 -20.13 -2.37
N GLN A 212 -10.94 -20.39 -1.25
CA GLN A 212 -9.73 -19.68 -0.80
C GLN A 212 -8.54 -19.85 -1.77
N ASP A 213 -8.48 -20.93 -2.52
CA ASP A 213 -7.39 -21.20 -3.47
C ASP A 213 -7.64 -20.62 -4.86
N VAL A 214 -8.90 -20.29 -5.19
CA VAL A 214 -9.28 -19.70 -6.48
C VAL A 214 -9.47 -18.19 -6.43
N LEU A 215 -9.73 -17.62 -5.24
CA LEU A 215 -9.88 -16.18 -5.06
C LEU A 215 -8.56 -15.52 -4.61
N PRO A 216 -8.31 -14.29 -5.06
CA PRO A 216 -9.11 -13.47 -5.97
C PRO A 216 -8.96 -13.89 -7.43
N ILE A 217 -9.99 -13.70 -8.23
CA ILE A 217 -9.91 -13.85 -9.70
C ILE A 217 -9.16 -12.66 -10.27
N ASN A 218 -8.03 -12.90 -10.96
CA ASN A 218 -7.20 -11.84 -11.54
C ASN A 218 -6.84 -12.18 -13.00
N ILE A 219 -7.74 -11.85 -13.92
CA ILE A 219 -7.56 -12.04 -15.35
C ILE A 219 -7.10 -10.73 -15.97
N LYS A 220 -5.79 -10.61 -16.24
CA LYS A 220 -5.22 -9.44 -16.91
C LYS A 220 -5.42 -9.54 -18.43
N LYS A 221 -5.89 -8.45 -19.06
CA LYS A 221 -5.86 -8.36 -20.52
C LYS A 221 -4.41 -8.24 -20.98
N VAL A 222 -3.93 -9.23 -21.69
CA VAL A 222 -2.60 -9.20 -22.30
C VAL A 222 -2.74 -8.51 -23.67
N ASN A 223 -2.42 -7.23 -23.74
CA ASN A 223 -2.21 -6.56 -25.04
C ASN A 223 -0.82 -6.92 -25.54
N LYS A 224 -0.71 -7.94 -26.37
CA LYS A 224 0.54 -8.23 -27.09
C LYS A 224 0.76 -7.12 -28.13
N LYS A 225 1.77 -6.27 -27.90
CA LYS A 225 2.30 -5.39 -28.95
C LYS A 225 3.32 -6.20 -29.75
N SER A 226 3.07 -6.40 -31.04
CA SER A 226 4.09 -6.89 -31.95
C SER A 226 5.05 -5.74 -32.27
N LEU A 227 6.33 -5.92 -31.94
CA LEU A 227 7.39 -4.97 -32.26
C LEU A 227 8.25 -5.63 -33.33
N SER A 228 8.41 -4.97 -34.48
CA SER A 228 9.35 -5.37 -35.52
C SER A 228 10.62 -4.52 -35.40
N TYR A 229 11.77 -5.16 -35.33
CA TYR A 229 13.07 -4.50 -35.27
C TYR A 229 13.80 -4.76 -36.60
N ILE A 230 14.42 -3.72 -37.19
CA ILE A 230 15.34 -3.85 -38.28
C ILE A 230 16.74 -3.58 -37.73
N THR A 231 17.63 -4.57 -37.83
CA THR A 231 19.03 -4.40 -37.41
C THR A 231 19.88 -4.29 -38.66
N GLY A 232 20.60 -3.19 -38.79
CA GLY A 232 21.61 -3.00 -39.86
C GLY A 232 23.02 -3.29 -39.30
N ILE A 233 23.81 -4.07 -40.08
CA ILE A 233 25.24 -4.25 -39.81
C ILE A 233 25.98 -3.32 -40.75
N VAL A 234 26.71 -2.35 -40.22
CA VAL A 234 27.63 -1.50 -41.02
C VAL A 234 29.00 -2.18 -41.00
N VAL A 235 29.46 -2.60 -42.17
CA VAL A 235 30.81 -3.14 -42.36
C VAL A 235 31.65 -2.02 -42.94
N TYR A 236 32.79 -1.69 -42.30
CA TYR A 236 33.78 -0.73 -42.78
C TYR A 236 34.86 -1.43 -43.61
#